data_961eb1992dd9d45ebb4acd6d7f0ea4db
#
_entry.id   961eb1992dd9d45ebb4acd6d7f0ea4db
#
_cell.length_a   1.000
_cell.length_b   1.000
_cell.length_c   1.000
_cell.angle_alpha   90.00
_cell.angle_beta   90.00
_cell.angle_gamma   90.00
#
_symmetry.space_group_name_H-M   'P 1'
#
loop_
_entity.id
_entity.type
_entity.pdbx_description
1 polymer ?
#
loop_
_entity_poly.entity_id
_entity_poly.type
_entity_poly.pdbx_seq_one_letter_code
_entity_poly.pdbx_strand_id
1 'polypeptide(L)'
;FLAVCDAWGWRQANGSPAIYACLDLLLRLEERQLLELPRAKRAPRTCFGSVPIPVDLIPLIGLEVRDPEVDLRQVRVRPIQPEERLGWRIYMERYHPLGDRPMVGEHLLYAAFVDDELVALLGWAAAAFRAPLRETWVGWDEATRRRRLHLVANNIRFLILPWVKVPHLASRILAMNLRRLATDWQRAWNHPVFLAET
;
A
#
# COMPACT_ATOMS: atom_id res chain seq x y z
N PHE A 1 24.88 -5.49 -7.41
CA PHE A 1 23.79 -5.38 -8.38
C PHE A 1 24.07 -4.34 -9.45
N LEU A 2 24.53 -3.12 -9.10
CA LEU A 2 24.89 -2.08 -10.08
C LEU A 2 25.90 -2.58 -11.11
N ALA A 3 26.99 -3.20 -10.65
CA ALA A 3 28.01 -3.73 -11.55
C ALA A 3 27.48 -4.80 -12.53
N VAL A 4 26.50 -5.60 -12.11
CA VAL A 4 25.85 -6.59 -12.98
C VAL A 4 24.97 -5.90 -14.00
N CYS A 5 24.18 -4.91 -13.59
CA CYS A 5 23.37 -4.11 -14.51
C CYS A 5 24.22 -3.40 -15.56
N ASP A 6 25.37 -2.85 -15.15
CA ASP A 6 26.29 -2.16 -16.07
C ASP A 6 26.97 -3.15 -17.03
N ALA A 7 27.44 -4.28 -16.54
CA ALA A 7 28.11 -5.30 -17.36
C ALA A 7 27.16 -5.93 -18.41
N TRP A 8 25.87 -6.03 -18.08
CA TRP A 8 24.87 -6.62 -18.96
C TRP A 8 24.06 -5.58 -19.76
N GLY A 9 24.37 -4.30 -19.60
CA GLY A 9 23.62 -3.23 -20.23
C GLY A 9 22.14 -3.20 -19.79
N TRP A 10 21.84 -3.74 -18.62
CA TRP A 10 20.47 -3.93 -18.16
C TRP A 10 19.91 -2.66 -17.57
N ARG A 11 19.13 -1.96 -18.40
CA ARG A 11 18.58 -0.65 -18.07
C ARG A 11 17.07 -0.62 -18.23
N GLN A 12 16.43 0.24 -17.46
CA GLN A 12 15.01 0.58 -17.60
C GLN A 12 14.81 1.51 -18.81
N ALA A 13 13.57 1.68 -19.25
CA ALA A 13 13.23 2.57 -20.36
C ALA A 13 13.67 4.04 -20.13
N ASN A 14 13.83 4.46 -18.88
CA ASN A 14 14.34 5.79 -18.48
C ASN A 14 15.88 5.88 -18.42
N GLY A 15 16.61 4.84 -18.87
CA GLY A 15 18.06 4.78 -18.86
C GLY A 15 18.70 4.41 -17.52
N SER A 16 17.95 4.33 -16.43
CA SER A 16 18.47 3.94 -15.11
C SER A 16 18.77 2.44 -15.04
N PRO A 17 19.77 1.99 -14.24
CA PRO A 17 20.02 0.57 -14.04
C PRO A 17 18.79 -0.16 -13.50
N ALA A 18 18.48 -1.35 -14.04
CA ALA A 18 17.33 -2.17 -13.65
C ALA A 18 17.61 -2.98 -12.38
N ILE A 19 18.00 -2.32 -11.28
CA ILE A 19 18.51 -2.93 -10.04
C ILE A 19 17.51 -3.93 -9.43
N TYR A 20 16.22 -3.59 -9.38
CA TYR A 20 15.20 -4.46 -8.78
C TYR A 20 14.96 -5.72 -9.61
N ALA A 21 14.92 -5.59 -10.94
CA ALA A 21 14.80 -6.75 -11.82
C ALA A 21 16.04 -7.65 -11.76
N CYS A 22 17.24 -7.05 -11.66
CA CYS A 22 18.48 -7.76 -11.45
C CYS A 22 18.49 -8.53 -10.12
N LEU A 23 18.05 -7.89 -9.04
CA LEU A 23 17.95 -8.52 -7.72
C LEU A 23 16.96 -9.69 -7.73
N ASP A 24 15.78 -9.51 -8.30
CA ASP A 24 14.76 -10.56 -8.40
C ASP A 24 15.27 -11.77 -9.19
N LEU A 25 15.93 -11.54 -10.33
CA LEU A 25 16.55 -12.64 -11.09
C LEU A 25 17.61 -13.38 -10.29
N LEU A 26 18.52 -12.64 -9.63
CA LEU A 26 19.60 -13.27 -8.87
C LEU A 26 19.08 -14.07 -7.68
N LEU A 27 18.06 -13.60 -6.98
CA LEU A 27 17.40 -14.34 -5.90
C LEU A 27 16.74 -15.63 -6.42
N ARG A 28 16.07 -15.59 -7.56
CA ARG A 28 15.50 -16.79 -8.19
C ARG A 28 16.55 -17.80 -8.64
N LEU A 29 17.71 -17.33 -9.08
CA LEU A 29 18.82 -18.21 -9.43
C LEU A 29 19.44 -18.85 -8.18
N GLU A 30 19.54 -18.12 -7.08
CA GLU A 30 19.97 -18.66 -5.79
C GLU A 30 19.00 -19.71 -5.24
N GLU A 31 17.68 -19.45 -5.28
CA GLU A 31 16.65 -20.44 -4.91
C GLU A 31 16.77 -21.74 -5.71
N ARG A 32 17.15 -21.63 -6.98
CA ARG A 32 17.38 -22.79 -7.85
C ARG A 32 18.76 -23.42 -7.71
N GLN A 33 19.56 -22.96 -6.75
CA GLN A 33 20.93 -23.41 -6.49
C GLN A 33 21.87 -23.29 -7.70
N LEU A 34 21.59 -22.34 -8.62
CA LEU A 34 22.42 -22.07 -9.80
C LEU A 34 23.55 -21.07 -9.51
N LEU A 35 23.46 -20.35 -8.42
CA LEU A 35 24.49 -19.44 -7.90
C LEU A 35 24.33 -19.25 -6.40
N GLU A 36 25.39 -18.78 -5.74
CA GLU A 36 25.38 -18.36 -4.34
C GLU A 36 25.65 -16.85 -4.28
N LEU A 37 24.75 -16.10 -3.66
CA LEU A 37 24.90 -14.66 -3.50
C LEU A 37 25.81 -14.33 -2.32
N PRO A 38 26.67 -13.31 -2.43
CA PRO A 38 27.46 -12.84 -1.30
C PRO A 38 26.52 -12.41 -0.17
N ARG A 39 26.88 -12.76 1.07
CA ARG A 39 26.11 -12.28 2.24
C ARG A 39 25.97 -10.77 2.21
N ALA A 40 24.73 -10.30 2.38
CA ALA A 40 24.43 -8.89 2.42
C ALA A 40 25.32 -8.18 3.45
N LYS A 41 26.11 -7.20 3.04
CA LYS A 41 27.00 -6.42 3.93
C LYS A 41 26.25 -5.66 5.03
N ARG A 42 24.94 -5.52 4.90
CA ARG A 42 24.02 -4.98 5.92
C ARG A 42 22.77 -5.84 5.87
N ALA A 43 22.26 -6.25 7.02
CA ALA A 43 20.89 -6.72 7.11
C ALA A 43 19.99 -5.70 6.39
N PRO A 44 18.98 -6.14 5.61
CA PRO A 44 18.01 -5.19 5.06
C PRO A 44 17.59 -4.32 6.23
N ARG A 45 17.79 -3.01 6.10
CA ARG A 45 17.19 -2.08 7.04
C ARG A 45 15.69 -2.27 6.87
N THR A 46 15.13 -3.14 7.69
CA THR A 46 13.75 -3.04 8.10
C THR A 46 13.68 -1.68 8.80
N CYS A 47 13.44 -0.64 8.01
CA CYS A 47 13.21 0.70 8.52
C CYS A 47 11.89 0.64 9.28
N PHE A 48 11.93 0.37 10.53
CA PHE A 48 10.86 0.05 11.47
C PHE A 48 10.71 -1.47 11.68
N GLY A 49 11.17 -1.92 12.83
CA GLY A 49 10.95 -3.28 13.27
C GLY A 49 9.45 -3.60 13.21
N SER A 50 9.06 -4.35 12.21
CA SER A 50 7.76 -4.98 12.22
C SER A 50 7.81 -5.96 13.39
N VAL A 51 7.07 -5.67 14.45
CA VAL A 51 6.83 -6.67 15.49
C VAL A 51 6.27 -7.89 14.76
N PRO A 52 6.87 -9.08 14.88
CA PRO A 52 6.34 -10.28 14.26
C PRO A 52 4.87 -10.40 14.64
N ILE A 53 4.00 -10.57 13.66
CA ILE A 53 2.57 -10.75 13.91
C ILE A 53 2.39 -12.22 14.29
N PRO A 54 1.88 -12.52 15.51
CA PRO A 54 1.58 -13.89 15.88
C PRO A 54 0.53 -14.45 14.91
N VAL A 55 0.84 -15.51 14.21
CA VAL A 55 -0.03 -16.12 13.19
C VAL A 55 -1.33 -16.66 13.81
N ASP A 56 -1.28 -16.97 15.10
CA ASP A 56 -2.39 -17.55 15.89
C ASP A 56 -3.52 -16.55 16.21
N LEU A 57 -3.27 -15.25 16.10
CA LEU A 57 -4.26 -14.19 16.37
C LEU A 57 -5.17 -13.86 15.19
N ILE A 58 -5.07 -14.61 14.10
CA ILE A 58 -5.84 -14.34 12.89
C ILE A 58 -7.19 -15.04 12.99
N PRO A 59 -8.31 -14.31 13.03
CA PRO A 59 -9.60 -14.93 12.91
C PRO A 59 -9.68 -15.73 11.61
N LEU A 60 -9.83 -17.03 11.69
CA LEU A 60 -9.87 -17.92 10.52
C LEU A 60 -11.18 -17.82 9.73
N ILE A 61 -12.17 -17.11 10.23
CA ILE A 61 -13.54 -17.16 9.71
C ILE A 61 -14.14 -15.75 9.76
N GLY A 62 -14.12 -15.06 8.61
CA GLY A 62 -15.16 -14.07 8.33
C GLY A 62 -16.39 -14.81 7.81
N LEU A 63 -17.58 -14.48 8.27
CA LEU A 63 -18.81 -14.93 7.66
C LEU A 63 -18.79 -14.54 6.17
N GLU A 64 -19.09 -15.48 5.30
CA GLU A 64 -19.15 -15.23 3.85
C GLU A 64 -20.25 -14.20 3.58
N VAL A 65 -19.87 -12.94 3.38
CA VAL A 65 -20.83 -11.92 2.94
C VAL A 65 -21.00 -12.12 1.42
N ARG A 66 -21.87 -13.08 1.09
CA ARG A 66 -22.31 -13.39 -0.28
C ARG A 66 -23.71 -12.88 -0.53
N ASP A 67 -23.98 -11.63 -0.27
CA ASP A 67 -25.28 -11.11 -0.62
C ASP A 67 -25.15 -10.19 -1.84
N PRO A 68 -25.65 -10.63 -3.03
CA PRO A 68 -25.73 -9.74 -4.19
C PRO A 68 -26.70 -8.57 -3.97
N GLU A 69 -27.56 -8.63 -2.95
CA GLU A 69 -28.55 -7.63 -2.60
C GLU A 69 -28.10 -6.68 -1.47
N VAL A 70 -26.82 -6.73 -1.05
CA VAL A 70 -26.30 -5.78 -0.06
C VAL A 70 -26.60 -4.35 -0.49
N ASP A 71 -27.32 -3.62 0.35
CA ASP A 71 -27.55 -2.20 0.13
C ASP A 71 -26.26 -1.41 0.34
N LEU A 72 -25.63 -1.03 -0.78
CA LEU A 72 -24.40 -0.24 -0.76
C LEU A 72 -24.54 1.11 -0.02
N ARG A 73 -25.76 1.54 0.33
CA ARG A 73 -25.99 2.74 1.17
C ARG A 73 -25.61 2.48 2.63
N GLN A 74 -25.64 1.24 3.08
CA GLN A 74 -25.26 0.83 4.43
C GLN A 74 -23.73 0.72 4.63
N VAL A 75 -22.96 0.83 3.54
CA VAL A 75 -21.50 0.86 3.63
C VAL A 75 -21.05 2.05 4.46
N ARG A 76 -20.23 1.78 5.47
CA ARG A 76 -19.58 2.80 6.30
C ARG A 76 -18.07 2.70 6.17
N VAL A 77 -17.41 3.84 6.02
CA VAL A 77 -15.95 3.92 5.96
C VAL A 77 -15.46 4.88 7.03
N ARG A 78 -14.51 4.46 7.85
CA ARG A 78 -13.92 5.30 8.89
C ARG A 78 -12.42 5.06 9.06
N PRO A 79 -11.67 6.02 9.61
CA PRO A 79 -10.33 5.75 10.10
C PRO A 79 -10.38 4.63 11.15
N ILE A 80 -9.33 3.83 11.22
CA ILE A 80 -9.17 2.85 12.30
C ILE A 80 -8.80 3.54 13.61
N GLN A 81 -9.18 2.92 14.71
CA GLN A 81 -8.73 3.34 16.05
C GLN A 81 -7.33 2.76 16.34
N PRO A 82 -6.56 3.35 17.28
CA PRO A 82 -5.24 2.84 17.64
C PRO A 82 -5.23 1.34 17.99
N GLU A 83 -6.26 0.87 18.68
CA GLU A 83 -6.41 -0.52 19.12
C GLU A 83 -6.63 -1.49 17.96
N GLU A 84 -7.23 -1.01 16.86
CA GLU A 84 -7.52 -1.79 15.66
C GLU A 84 -6.30 -1.96 14.77
N ARG A 85 -5.22 -1.22 15.01
CA ARG A 85 -4.03 -1.19 14.14
C ARG A 85 -3.39 -2.57 13.99
N LEU A 86 -3.32 -3.34 15.06
CA LEU A 86 -2.78 -4.70 15.00
C LEU A 86 -3.64 -5.59 14.10
N GLY A 87 -4.95 -5.56 14.27
CA GLY A 87 -5.89 -6.31 13.44
C GLY A 87 -5.77 -5.93 11.96
N TRP A 88 -5.71 -4.63 11.67
CA TRP A 88 -5.50 -4.12 10.31
C TRP A 88 -4.23 -4.70 9.67
N ARG A 89 -3.11 -4.69 10.38
CA ARG A 89 -1.83 -5.25 9.92
C ARG A 89 -1.90 -6.75 9.68
N ILE A 90 -2.56 -7.50 10.58
CA ILE A 90 -2.76 -8.94 10.45
C ILE A 90 -3.51 -9.28 9.16
N TYR A 91 -4.62 -8.59 8.89
CA TYR A 91 -5.37 -8.80 7.66
C TYR A 91 -4.55 -8.43 6.41
N MET A 92 -3.81 -7.33 6.43
CA MET A 92 -2.93 -6.96 5.33
C MET A 92 -1.85 -7.99 5.07
N GLU A 93 -1.15 -8.46 6.12
CA GLU A 93 -0.10 -9.47 5.97
C GLU A 93 -0.65 -10.75 5.36
N ARG A 94 -1.84 -11.18 5.78
CA ARG A 94 -2.40 -12.45 5.36
C ARG A 94 -3.04 -12.42 3.98
N TYR A 95 -3.74 -11.34 3.64
CA TYR A 95 -4.64 -11.33 2.49
C TYR A 95 -4.28 -10.33 1.39
N HIS A 96 -3.41 -9.36 1.68
CA HIS A 96 -3.00 -8.41 0.66
C HIS A 96 -1.74 -8.90 -0.07
N PRO A 97 -1.68 -8.84 -1.43
CA PRO A 97 -0.53 -9.35 -2.19
C PRO A 97 0.83 -8.77 -1.78
N LEU A 98 0.85 -7.53 -1.28
CA LEU A 98 2.07 -6.86 -0.82
C LEU A 98 2.34 -7.03 0.67
N GLY A 99 1.47 -7.72 1.41
CA GLY A 99 1.59 -7.88 2.86
C GLY A 99 1.55 -6.57 3.65
N ASP A 100 1.90 -6.66 4.94
CA ASP A 100 2.01 -5.52 5.87
C ASP A 100 3.42 -4.89 5.77
N ARG A 101 3.72 -4.26 4.63
CA ARG A 101 4.95 -3.49 4.51
C ARG A 101 4.79 -2.13 5.18
N PRO A 102 5.83 -1.65 5.92
CA PRO A 102 5.80 -0.35 6.56
C PRO A 102 5.45 0.77 5.58
N MET A 103 4.52 1.63 5.98
CA MET A 103 4.20 2.84 5.25
C MET A 103 5.19 3.94 5.64
N VAL A 104 5.75 4.63 4.65
CA VAL A 104 6.73 5.68 4.88
C VAL A 104 6.04 7.04 4.91
N GLY A 105 6.37 7.84 5.91
CA GLY A 105 5.83 9.18 6.06
C GLY A 105 4.42 9.22 6.65
N GLU A 106 3.72 10.31 6.37
CA GLU A 106 2.35 10.52 6.78
C GLU A 106 1.42 9.49 6.16
N HIS A 107 0.55 8.88 6.95
CA HIS A 107 -0.37 7.86 6.46
C HIS A 107 -1.65 7.80 7.30
N LEU A 108 -2.72 7.34 6.67
CA LEU A 108 -4.01 7.07 7.30
C LEU A 108 -4.50 5.68 6.92
N LEU A 109 -4.99 4.96 7.90
CA LEU A 109 -5.56 3.63 7.75
C LEU A 109 -7.07 3.69 7.95
N TYR A 110 -7.79 2.94 7.12
CA TYR A 110 -9.25 2.92 7.13
C TYR A 110 -9.79 1.50 7.16
N ALA A 111 -10.96 1.37 7.72
CA ALA A 111 -11.79 0.16 7.67
C ALA A 111 -13.16 0.51 7.09
N ALA A 112 -13.69 -0.41 6.29
CA ALA A 112 -15.03 -0.34 5.72
C ALA A 112 -15.89 -1.47 6.27
N PHE A 113 -17.15 -1.16 6.56
CA PHE A 113 -18.11 -2.05 7.18
C PHE A 113 -19.42 -2.04 6.41
N VAL A 114 -20.12 -3.18 6.42
CA VAL A 114 -21.51 -3.34 6.03
C VAL A 114 -22.20 -4.04 7.21
N ASP A 115 -23.25 -3.48 7.75
CA ASP A 115 -23.98 -4.02 8.91
C ASP A 115 -23.07 -4.43 10.09
N ASP A 116 -22.08 -3.59 10.41
CA ASP A 116 -21.04 -3.81 11.41
C ASP A 116 -19.97 -4.89 11.07
N GLU A 117 -20.15 -5.62 9.97
CA GLU A 117 -19.15 -6.57 9.50
C GLU A 117 -18.03 -5.88 8.73
N LEU A 118 -16.79 -6.21 9.06
CA LEU A 118 -15.60 -5.72 8.34
C LEU A 118 -15.55 -6.31 6.93
N VAL A 119 -15.56 -5.46 5.90
CA VAL A 119 -15.57 -5.90 4.49
C VAL A 119 -14.33 -5.47 3.72
N ALA A 120 -13.67 -4.39 4.13
CA ALA A 120 -12.47 -3.93 3.45
C ALA A 120 -11.57 -3.07 4.34
N LEU A 121 -10.31 -2.98 3.92
CA LEU A 121 -9.26 -2.17 4.54
C LEU A 121 -8.56 -1.32 3.49
N LEU A 122 -8.25 -0.07 3.83
CA LEU A 122 -7.50 0.83 2.96
C LEU A 122 -6.36 1.50 3.73
N GLY A 123 -5.31 1.86 2.98
CA GLY A 123 -4.19 2.62 3.50
C GLY A 123 -3.76 3.69 2.50
N TRP A 124 -3.73 4.93 2.96
CA TRP A 124 -3.21 6.08 2.24
C TRP A 124 -1.92 6.52 2.87
N ALA A 125 -0.93 6.86 2.06
CA ALA A 125 0.35 7.37 2.55
C ALA A 125 0.82 8.56 1.72
N ALA A 126 1.85 9.26 2.22
CA ALA A 126 2.54 10.28 1.47
C ALA A 126 2.99 9.74 0.10
N ALA A 127 2.83 10.54 -0.93
CA ALA A 127 3.16 10.15 -2.30
C ALA A 127 4.67 9.92 -2.48
N ALA A 128 5.05 9.00 -3.34
CA ALA A 128 6.43 8.77 -3.71
C ALA A 128 7.06 10.03 -4.31
N PHE A 129 8.30 10.34 -3.92
CA PHE A 129 8.99 11.55 -4.41
C PHE A 129 9.06 11.61 -5.93
N ARG A 130 9.26 10.47 -6.59
CA ARG A 130 9.26 10.37 -8.05
C ARG A 130 8.18 9.42 -8.52
N ALA A 131 7.29 9.93 -9.38
CA ALA A 131 6.28 9.19 -10.10
C ALA A 131 6.13 9.81 -11.49
N PRO A 132 6.82 9.27 -12.53
CA PRO A 132 6.91 9.91 -13.85
C PRO A 132 5.55 10.23 -14.47
N LEU A 133 4.57 9.35 -14.34
CA LEU A 133 3.22 9.57 -14.87
C LEU A 133 2.53 10.76 -14.18
N ARG A 134 2.61 10.85 -12.85
CA ARG A 134 2.09 11.99 -12.12
C ARG A 134 2.80 13.28 -12.54
N GLU A 135 4.13 13.26 -12.62
CA GLU A 135 4.93 14.42 -12.95
C GLU A 135 4.57 14.98 -14.34
N THR A 136 4.39 14.09 -15.32
CA THR A 136 3.94 14.46 -16.67
C THR A 136 2.52 15.03 -16.63
N TRP A 137 1.60 14.40 -15.89
CA TRP A 137 0.21 14.82 -15.86
C TRP A 137 0.00 16.15 -15.14
N VAL A 138 0.70 16.36 -14.00
CA VAL A 138 0.59 17.58 -13.19
C VAL A 138 1.43 18.72 -13.73
N GLY A 139 2.50 18.41 -14.50
CA GLY A 139 3.40 19.41 -15.08
C GLY A 139 4.30 20.13 -14.07
N TRP A 140 4.60 19.52 -12.92
CA TRP A 140 5.49 20.11 -11.92
C TRP A 140 6.95 19.95 -12.29
N ASP A 141 7.72 21.04 -12.20
CA ASP A 141 9.16 20.98 -12.14
C ASP A 141 9.64 20.42 -10.78
N GLU A 142 10.92 20.13 -10.66
CA GLU A 142 11.48 19.55 -9.43
C GLU A 142 11.33 20.47 -8.23
N ALA A 143 11.47 21.76 -8.40
CA ALA A 143 11.35 22.73 -7.31
C ALA A 143 9.90 22.82 -6.80
N THR A 144 8.94 22.83 -7.70
CA THR A 144 7.51 22.81 -7.37
C THR A 144 7.11 21.50 -6.72
N ARG A 145 7.60 20.36 -7.25
CA ARG A 145 7.38 19.05 -6.64
C ARG A 145 7.87 19.02 -5.20
N ARG A 146 9.08 19.45 -4.91
CA ARG A 146 9.62 19.49 -3.53
C ARG A 146 8.73 20.29 -2.58
N ARG A 147 8.19 21.40 -3.06
CA ARG A 147 7.32 22.26 -2.24
C ARG A 147 5.90 21.71 -2.06
N ARG A 148 5.37 20.96 -3.02
CA ARG A 148 3.94 20.59 -3.06
C ARG A 148 3.65 19.11 -2.91
N LEU A 149 4.65 18.23 -2.85
CA LEU A 149 4.44 16.79 -2.81
C LEU A 149 3.62 16.34 -1.59
N HIS A 150 3.73 17.04 -0.46
CA HIS A 150 2.94 16.78 0.74
C HIS A 150 1.43 16.98 0.53
N LEU A 151 1.02 17.64 -0.56
CA LEU A 151 -0.39 17.81 -0.93
C LEU A 151 -0.96 16.62 -1.73
N VAL A 152 -0.15 15.57 -1.92
CA VAL A 152 -0.53 14.37 -2.66
C VAL A 152 -0.52 13.16 -1.75
N ALA A 153 -1.63 12.44 -1.71
CA ALA A 153 -1.73 11.16 -1.02
C ALA A 153 -1.88 10.02 -2.02
N ASN A 154 -1.19 8.90 -1.75
CA ASN A 154 -1.25 7.69 -2.58
C ASN A 154 -1.99 6.57 -1.84
N ASN A 155 -2.96 5.94 -2.50
CA ASN A 155 -3.59 4.72 -2.01
C ASN A 155 -2.62 3.54 -2.20
N ILE A 156 -1.92 3.18 -1.16
CA ILE A 156 -0.88 2.14 -1.21
C ILE A 156 -1.37 0.77 -0.77
N ARG A 157 -2.58 0.71 -0.21
CA ARG A 157 -3.24 -0.53 0.20
C ARG A 157 -4.73 -0.41 -0.01
N PHE A 158 -5.29 -1.39 -0.70
CA PHE A 158 -6.73 -1.58 -0.80
C PHE A 158 -7.03 -3.08 -0.83
N LEU A 159 -7.67 -3.56 0.20
CA LEU A 159 -8.02 -4.96 0.38
C LEU A 159 -9.53 -5.08 0.60
N ILE A 160 -10.22 -5.71 -0.33
CA ILE A 160 -11.54 -6.31 -0.09
C ILE A 160 -11.28 -7.69 0.49
N LEU A 161 -11.91 -8.02 1.61
CA LEU A 161 -11.67 -9.31 2.26
C LEU A 161 -12.10 -10.48 1.36
N PRO A 162 -11.36 -11.60 1.32
CA PRO A 162 -11.54 -12.64 0.31
C PRO A 162 -12.93 -13.30 0.29
N TRP A 163 -13.63 -13.28 1.42
CA TRP A 163 -14.98 -13.83 1.58
C TRP A 163 -16.09 -12.83 1.25
N VAL A 164 -15.75 -11.60 0.91
CA VAL A 164 -16.70 -10.55 0.54
C VAL A 164 -16.85 -10.52 -0.98
N LYS A 165 -18.04 -10.84 -1.48
CA LYS A 165 -18.35 -10.90 -2.91
C LYS A 165 -19.59 -10.07 -3.22
N VAL A 166 -19.44 -8.75 -3.14
CA VAL A 166 -20.51 -7.78 -3.38
C VAL A 166 -20.16 -6.94 -4.60
N PRO A 167 -20.99 -6.93 -5.66
CA PRO A 167 -20.76 -6.12 -6.84
C PRO A 167 -20.62 -4.63 -6.50
N HIS A 168 -19.70 -3.93 -7.18
CA HIS A 168 -19.46 -2.48 -7.03
C HIS A 168 -19.02 -2.01 -5.64
N LEU A 169 -18.82 -2.90 -4.67
CA LEU A 169 -18.44 -2.54 -3.31
C LEU A 169 -17.11 -1.78 -3.27
N ALA A 170 -16.10 -2.23 -4.01
CA ALA A 170 -14.78 -1.59 -4.04
C ALA A 170 -14.88 -0.12 -4.49
N SER A 171 -15.58 0.14 -5.59
CA SER A 171 -15.79 1.50 -6.12
C SER A 171 -16.57 2.36 -5.13
N ARG A 172 -17.58 1.80 -4.45
CA ARG A 172 -18.35 2.50 -3.43
C ARG A 172 -17.50 2.90 -2.24
N ILE A 173 -16.70 1.96 -1.72
CA ILE A 173 -15.80 2.19 -0.58
C ILE A 173 -14.77 3.26 -0.94
N LEU A 174 -14.12 3.15 -2.10
CA LEU A 174 -13.13 4.11 -2.55
C LEU A 174 -13.73 5.52 -2.67
N ALA A 175 -14.90 5.64 -3.31
CA ALA A 175 -15.60 6.93 -3.45
C ALA A 175 -15.96 7.55 -2.09
N MET A 176 -16.42 6.76 -1.12
CA MET A 176 -16.72 7.23 0.23
C MET A 176 -15.46 7.66 0.97
N ASN A 177 -14.37 6.91 0.82
CA ASN A 177 -13.11 7.22 1.46
C ASN A 177 -12.50 8.52 0.89
N LEU A 178 -12.51 8.71 -0.43
CA LEU A 178 -12.03 9.93 -1.07
C LEU A 178 -12.77 11.20 -0.60
N ARG A 179 -14.09 11.12 -0.38
CA ARG A 179 -14.88 12.25 0.12
C ARG A 179 -14.45 12.77 1.48
N ARG A 180 -13.87 11.89 2.32
CA ARG A 180 -13.44 12.23 3.67
C ARG A 180 -11.92 12.42 3.81
N LEU A 181 -11.14 11.91 2.86
CA LEU A 181 -9.68 11.84 2.92
C LEU A 181 -9.05 13.20 3.26
N ALA A 182 -9.43 14.26 2.54
CA ALA A 182 -8.84 15.58 2.74
C ALA A 182 -9.11 16.12 4.17
N THR A 183 -10.32 15.92 4.69
CA THR A 183 -10.68 16.35 6.05
C THR A 183 -9.93 15.54 7.12
N ASP A 184 -9.87 14.23 6.94
CA ASP A 184 -9.16 13.35 7.88
C ASP A 184 -7.65 13.62 7.85
N TRP A 185 -7.08 13.87 6.68
CA TRP A 185 -5.67 14.20 6.51
C TRP A 185 -5.32 15.52 7.18
N GLN A 186 -6.15 16.55 6.97
CA GLN A 186 -6.00 17.85 7.62
C GLN A 186 -6.03 17.73 9.16
N ARG A 187 -6.88 16.85 9.70
CA ARG A 187 -6.93 16.60 11.16
C ARG A 187 -5.69 15.89 11.67
N ALA A 188 -5.18 14.94 10.94
CA ALA A 188 -4.07 14.10 11.37
C ALA A 188 -2.72 14.79 11.21
N TRP A 189 -2.53 15.55 10.11
CA TRP A 189 -1.23 16.05 9.68
C TRP A 189 -1.14 17.56 9.56
N ASN A 190 -2.24 18.27 9.84
CA ASN A 190 -2.34 19.73 9.83
C ASN A 190 -2.02 20.40 8.48
N HIS A 191 -2.22 19.69 7.38
CA HIS A 191 -2.18 20.26 6.04
C HIS A 191 -3.18 19.52 5.11
N PRO A 192 -3.65 20.17 4.02
CA PRO A 192 -4.61 19.55 3.11
C PRO A 192 -3.97 18.53 2.16
N VAL A 193 -4.80 17.68 1.58
CA VAL A 193 -4.52 16.89 0.39
C VAL A 193 -5.40 17.39 -0.75
N PHE A 194 -4.79 17.67 -1.90
CA PHE A 194 -5.48 18.15 -3.10
C PHE A 194 -5.49 17.11 -4.23
N LEU A 195 -4.57 16.17 -4.21
CA LEU A 195 -4.48 15.10 -5.19
C LEU A 195 -4.40 13.75 -4.49
N ALA A 196 -5.28 12.85 -4.88
CA ALA A 196 -5.24 11.44 -4.49
C ALA A 196 -4.89 10.59 -5.71
N GLU A 197 -3.86 9.75 -5.59
CA GLU A 197 -3.46 8.79 -6.63
C GLU A 197 -3.70 7.35 -6.16
N THR A 198 -4.04 6.45 -7.08
CA THR A 198 -4.35 5.05 -6.79
C THR A 198 -3.92 4.14 -7.94
#